data_b4301e40661895dee0e1f9ec6e68c0d0
#
_entry.id   b4301e40661895dee0e1f9ec6e68c0d0
#
_cell.length_a   1.000
_cell.length_b   1.000
_cell.length_c   1.000
_cell.angle_alpha   90.00
_cell.angle_beta   90.00
_cell.angle_gamma   90.00
#
_symmetry.space_group_name_H-M   'P 1'
#
loop_
_entity.id
_entity.type
_entity.pdbx_description
1 polymer ?
#
loop_
_entity_poly.entity_id
_entity_poly.type
_entity_poly.pdbx_seq_one_letter_code
_entity_poly.pdbx_strand_id
1 'polypeptide(L)'
;RQMCIRDRVWVGDTLYEGAAVVLATGHSARDIYELLHRRGVRLEAKPFAMGVRIEHPQALIDSIQYHCESRGEYLPAASYSLVSQEGGRGVYSFCMCPGGFIVPAMTDAAESVVNGMSPSGRNSVFANSGLVTEVRLADFEHLRAEWGELAGLKFQQQFERLARQYGGEHQIAPAQRVADFVAGRASGSLPRTSYIPGVVPSRLDKWMPGFIASSLRAGIATFGRRMRGFLTNEALVVGVESRTSTPVR
;
A
#
# COMPACT_ATOMS: atom_id res chain seq x y z
N ARG A 1 -21.19 2.35 -41.51
CA ARG A 1 -20.74 3.37 -40.52
C ARG A 1 -21.19 2.89 -39.14
N GLN A 2 -20.28 2.29 -38.37
CA GLN A 2 -20.53 2.07 -36.95
C GLN A 2 -20.52 3.45 -36.27
N MET A 3 -21.67 3.95 -35.89
CA MET A 3 -21.75 5.09 -34.97
C MET A 3 -21.26 4.64 -33.63
N CYS A 4 -20.14 5.16 -33.16
CA CYS A 4 -19.73 5.02 -31.77
C CYS A 4 -20.71 5.82 -30.90
N ILE A 5 -21.71 5.15 -30.36
CA ILE A 5 -22.66 5.73 -29.41
C ILE A 5 -21.92 5.86 -28.08
N ARG A 6 -21.61 7.08 -27.65
CA ARG A 6 -20.88 7.39 -26.39
C ARG A 6 -21.77 8.08 -25.36
N ASP A 7 -23.07 7.96 -25.53
CA ASP A 7 -24.10 8.69 -24.80
C ASP A 7 -25.03 7.79 -23.97
N ARG A 8 -24.78 6.47 -23.95
CA ARG A 8 -25.69 5.48 -23.35
C ARG A 8 -24.95 4.42 -22.52
N VAL A 9 -25.58 4.02 -21.40
CA VAL A 9 -25.13 2.92 -20.56
C VAL A 9 -26.32 2.04 -20.22
N TRP A 10 -26.14 0.72 -20.38
CA TRP A 10 -27.07 -0.28 -19.89
C TRP A 10 -26.66 -0.77 -18.50
N VAL A 11 -27.57 -0.77 -17.56
CA VAL A 11 -27.41 -1.37 -16.22
C VAL A 11 -28.51 -2.39 -16.04
N GLY A 12 -28.18 -3.65 -16.17
CA GLY A 12 -29.18 -4.71 -16.35
C GLY A 12 -30.03 -4.42 -17.59
N ASP A 13 -31.36 -4.36 -17.43
CA ASP A 13 -32.32 -4.08 -18.51
C ASP A 13 -32.66 -2.59 -18.63
N THR A 14 -32.03 -1.72 -17.85
CA THR A 14 -32.32 -0.28 -17.85
C THR A 14 -31.30 0.49 -18.69
N LEU A 15 -31.78 1.27 -19.65
CA LEU A 15 -30.99 2.19 -20.46
C LEU A 15 -30.93 3.57 -19.81
N TYR A 16 -29.71 4.07 -19.63
CA TYR A 16 -29.43 5.44 -19.23
C TYR A 16 -28.84 6.20 -20.43
N GLU A 17 -29.44 7.33 -20.78
CA GLU A 17 -28.97 8.21 -21.87
C GLU A 17 -28.44 9.53 -21.29
N GLY A 18 -27.39 10.07 -21.86
CA GLY A 18 -26.77 11.32 -21.46
C GLY A 18 -26.04 11.99 -22.63
N ALA A 19 -25.58 13.22 -22.45
CA ALA A 19 -24.76 13.89 -23.45
C ALA A 19 -23.39 13.23 -23.68
N ALA A 20 -22.89 12.55 -22.65
CA ALA A 20 -21.63 11.76 -22.67
C ALA A 20 -21.62 10.75 -21.53
N VAL A 21 -20.77 9.72 -21.66
CA VAL A 21 -20.51 8.76 -20.59
C VAL A 21 -19.08 8.99 -20.09
N VAL A 22 -18.94 9.19 -18.76
CA VAL A 22 -17.64 9.29 -18.08
C VAL A 22 -17.38 7.98 -17.33
N LEU A 23 -16.32 7.26 -17.71
CA LEU A 23 -15.89 6.05 -17.04
C LEU A 23 -14.94 6.43 -15.87
N ALA A 24 -15.45 6.42 -14.64
CA ALA A 24 -14.72 6.86 -13.45
C ALA A 24 -14.75 5.78 -12.34
N THR A 25 -14.36 4.55 -12.67
CA THR A 25 -14.47 3.35 -11.81
C THR A 25 -13.38 3.23 -10.76
N GLY A 26 -12.42 4.14 -10.73
CA GLY A 26 -11.26 4.10 -9.83
C GLY A 26 -10.17 3.14 -10.31
N HIS A 27 -8.97 3.30 -9.72
CA HIS A 27 -7.77 2.59 -10.17
C HIS A 27 -7.70 1.12 -9.69
N SER A 28 -8.62 0.67 -8.86
CA SER A 28 -8.69 -0.73 -8.39
C SER A 28 -9.64 -1.61 -9.21
N ALA A 29 -10.38 -1.03 -10.16
CA ALA A 29 -11.29 -1.76 -11.06
C ALA A 29 -10.48 -2.43 -12.20
N ARG A 30 -9.82 -3.55 -11.88
CA ARG A 30 -8.92 -4.26 -12.81
C ARG A 30 -9.63 -4.85 -14.01
N ASP A 31 -10.84 -5.34 -13.81
CA ASP A 31 -11.75 -5.83 -14.85
C ASP A 31 -12.01 -4.77 -15.94
N ILE A 32 -12.07 -3.50 -15.54
CA ILE A 32 -12.24 -2.39 -16.48
C ILE A 32 -10.98 -2.18 -17.34
N TYR A 33 -9.78 -2.25 -16.76
CA TYR A 33 -8.54 -2.19 -17.57
C TYR A 33 -8.46 -3.35 -18.55
N GLU A 34 -8.81 -4.57 -18.13
CA GLU A 34 -8.86 -5.74 -19.00
C GLU A 34 -9.94 -5.60 -20.09
N LEU A 35 -11.11 -5.03 -19.74
CA LEU A 35 -12.17 -4.73 -20.71
C LEU A 35 -11.69 -3.72 -21.75
N LEU A 36 -11.08 -2.62 -21.34
CA LEU A 36 -10.56 -1.59 -22.22
C LEU A 36 -9.48 -2.14 -23.16
N HIS A 37 -8.56 -2.94 -22.61
CA HIS A 37 -7.53 -3.62 -23.40
C HIS A 37 -8.13 -4.55 -24.45
N ARG A 38 -9.08 -5.42 -24.09
CA ARG A 38 -9.79 -6.31 -25.02
C ARG A 38 -10.57 -5.53 -26.11
N ARG A 39 -11.02 -4.33 -25.82
CA ARG A 39 -11.74 -3.46 -26.77
C ARG A 39 -10.80 -2.63 -27.65
N GLY A 40 -9.50 -2.83 -27.55
CA GLY A 40 -8.51 -2.13 -28.36
C GLY A 40 -8.34 -0.64 -27.97
N VAL A 41 -8.77 -0.25 -26.76
CA VAL A 41 -8.46 1.09 -26.24
C VAL A 41 -6.97 1.14 -25.97
N ARG A 42 -6.31 2.19 -26.44
CA ARG A 42 -4.89 2.41 -26.20
C ARG A 42 -4.63 2.60 -24.70
N LEU A 43 -3.86 1.70 -24.15
CA LEU A 43 -3.37 1.77 -22.77
C LEU A 43 -1.84 1.93 -22.80
N GLU A 44 -1.28 2.41 -21.71
CA GLU A 44 0.16 2.60 -21.57
C GLU A 44 0.57 2.17 -20.15
N ALA A 45 1.56 1.28 -20.05
CA ALA A 45 2.17 0.93 -18.78
C ALA A 45 2.95 2.11 -18.20
N LYS A 46 2.87 2.33 -16.91
CA LYS A 46 3.62 3.40 -16.23
C LYS A 46 4.24 2.94 -14.91
N PRO A 47 5.30 3.62 -14.43
CA PRO A 47 5.84 3.40 -13.10
C PRO A 47 4.80 3.69 -12.01
N PHE A 48 4.95 3.02 -10.87
CA PHE A 48 4.08 3.19 -9.70
C PHE A 48 4.91 2.93 -8.42
N ALA A 49 4.27 2.79 -7.26
CA ALA A 49 4.97 2.48 -6.03
C ALA A 49 4.24 1.39 -5.26
N MET A 50 5.00 0.53 -4.57
CA MET A 50 4.49 -0.52 -3.70
C MET A 50 5.35 -0.68 -2.45
N GLY A 51 4.77 -1.23 -1.41
CA GLY A 51 5.47 -1.50 -0.16
C GLY A 51 4.58 -2.10 0.91
N VAL A 52 4.65 -1.53 2.09
CA VAL A 52 3.98 -2.00 3.29
C VAL A 52 3.24 -0.87 3.99
N ARG A 53 2.36 -1.20 4.91
CA ARG A 53 1.85 -0.26 5.89
C ARG A 53 2.71 -0.35 7.15
N ILE A 54 3.30 0.75 7.60
CA ILE A 54 4.03 0.83 8.86
C ILE A 54 3.12 1.43 9.93
N GLU A 55 3.09 0.83 11.11
CA GLU A 55 2.26 1.26 12.23
C GLU A 55 3.10 1.40 13.49
N HIS A 56 2.92 2.53 14.19
CA HIS A 56 3.56 2.86 15.46
C HIS A 56 2.50 3.18 16.51
N PRO A 57 2.82 3.08 17.81
CA PRO A 57 2.06 3.77 18.84
C PRO A 57 2.02 5.29 18.55
N GLN A 58 0.82 5.90 18.57
CA GLN A 58 0.69 7.35 18.31
C GLN A 58 1.49 8.19 19.30
N ALA A 59 1.49 7.78 20.58
CA ALA A 59 2.26 8.48 21.61
C ALA A 59 3.76 8.54 21.31
N LEU A 60 4.33 7.50 20.68
CA LEU A 60 5.72 7.52 20.25
C LEU A 60 5.95 8.57 19.15
N ILE A 61 5.08 8.62 18.15
CA ILE A 61 5.16 9.63 17.08
C ILE A 61 4.96 11.02 17.63
N ASP A 62 4.03 11.21 18.57
CA ASP A 62 3.80 12.49 19.25
C ASP A 62 5.08 12.96 19.97
N SER A 63 5.71 12.08 20.76
CA SER A 63 6.93 12.42 21.49
C SER A 63 8.12 12.73 20.58
N ILE A 64 8.25 12.03 19.45
CA ILE A 64 9.30 12.29 18.46
C ILE A 64 9.10 13.67 17.81
N GLN A 65 7.86 13.99 17.43
CA GLN A 65 7.57 15.21 16.67
C GLN A 65 7.47 16.46 17.54
N TYR A 66 6.93 16.33 18.75
CA TYR A 66 6.75 17.46 19.67
C TYR A 66 7.87 17.62 20.69
N HIS A 67 8.79 16.65 20.77
CA HIS A 67 9.91 16.65 21.71
C HIS A 67 9.46 16.75 23.18
N CYS A 68 8.36 16.08 23.55
CA CYS A 68 7.78 16.05 24.87
C CYS A 68 7.25 14.64 25.22
N GLU A 69 7.07 14.33 26.48
CA GLU A 69 6.56 13.01 26.92
C GLU A 69 5.09 12.80 26.53
N SER A 70 4.30 13.87 26.54
CA SER A 70 2.89 13.83 26.16
C SER A 70 2.51 15.13 25.44
N ARG A 71 1.71 14.99 24.36
CA ARG A 71 1.20 16.13 23.61
C ARG A 71 0.17 16.98 24.36
N GLY A 72 -0.39 16.47 25.50
CA GLY A 72 -1.47 17.16 26.22
C GLY A 72 -2.78 17.18 25.41
N GLU A 73 -3.66 18.11 25.80
CA GLU A 73 -5.01 18.23 25.21
C GLU A 73 -5.10 19.14 23.98
N TYR A 74 -4.12 20.06 23.80
CA TYR A 74 -4.18 21.10 22.76
C TYR A 74 -3.50 20.71 21.44
N LEU A 75 -2.50 19.85 21.49
CA LEU A 75 -1.79 19.42 20.28
C LEU A 75 -2.53 18.28 19.58
N PRO A 76 -2.70 18.34 18.24
CA PRO A 76 -3.30 17.25 17.49
C PRO A 76 -2.40 16.00 17.48
N ALA A 77 -2.94 14.86 17.07
CA ALA A 77 -2.12 13.68 16.79
C ALA A 77 -1.04 14.03 15.76
N ALA A 78 0.23 13.80 16.12
CA ALA A 78 1.36 14.17 15.28
C ALA A 78 1.42 13.33 13.99
N SER A 79 1.85 13.96 12.92
CA SER A 79 2.08 13.33 11.60
C SER A 79 3.51 13.54 11.15
N TYR A 80 3.93 12.77 10.15
CA TYR A 80 5.25 12.91 9.52
C TYR A 80 5.16 12.72 8.00
N SER A 81 6.16 13.26 7.31
CA SER A 81 6.42 13.02 5.90
C SER A 81 7.90 12.68 5.73
N LEU A 82 8.20 11.51 5.17
CA LEU A 82 9.55 10.98 5.06
C LEU A 82 9.86 10.60 3.63
N VAL A 83 11.05 10.95 3.18
CA VAL A 83 11.57 10.59 1.86
C VAL A 83 13.06 10.33 1.95
N SER A 84 13.53 9.32 1.23
CA SER A 84 14.95 9.02 1.03
C SER A 84 15.21 8.44 -0.34
N GLN A 85 16.47 8.42 -0.75
CA GLN A 85 16.94 7.75 -1.96
C GLN A 85 17.84 6.60 -1.52
N GLU A 86 17.46 5.37 -1.88
CA GLU A 86 18.14 4.16 -1.46
C GLU A 86 18.48 3.29 -2.68
N GLY A 87 19.77 3.11 -2.94
CA GLY A 87 20.20 2.35 -4.11
C GLY A 87 19.67 2.87 -5.45
N GLY A 88 19.49 4.18 -5.58
CA GLY A 88 18.94 4.82 -6.77
C GLY A 88 17.42 4.77 -6.88
N ARG A 89 16.68 4.30 -5.84
CA ARG A 89 15.20 4.28 -5.77
C ARG A 89 14.68 5.19 -4.69
N GLY A 90 13.59 5.89 -4.99
CA GLY A 90 12.84 6.64 -3.99
C GLY A 90 12.16 5.70 -2.99
N VAL A 91 12.29 6.00 -1.70
CA VAL A 91 11.52 5.40 -0.61
C VAL A 91 10.84 6.52 0.15
N TYR A 92 9.53 6.44 0.36
CA TYR A 92 8.78 7.53 0.97
C TYR A 92 7.56 7.06 1.76
N SER A 93 7.19 7.87 2.74
CA SER A 93 5.92 7.72 3.43
C SER A 93 4.79 8.21 2.53
N PHE A 94 3.69 7.48 2.53
CA PHE A 94 2.51 7.75 1.71
C PHE A 94 1.25 7.70 2.57
N CYS A 95 0.36 8.66 2.40
CA CYS A 95 -0.93 8.65 3.07
C CYS A 95 -0.82 8.37 4.58
N MET A 96 -0.04 9.18 5.30
CA MET A 96 0.13 9.07 6.75
C MET A 96 -1.20 9.38 7.47
N CYS A 97 -1.59 8.50 8.38
CA CYS A 97 -2.84 8.51 9.12
C CYS A 97 -2.56 8.65 10.63
N PRO A 98 -2.44 9.90 11.15
CA PRO A 98 -2.30 10.12 12.58
C PRO A 98 -3.58 9.77 13.33
N GLY A 99 -3.44 9.13 14.51
CA GLY A 99 -4.58 8.65 15.30
C GLY A 99 -5.52 7.78 14.48
N GLY A 100 -4.97 6.92 13.61
CA GLY A 100 -5.70 6.18 12.59
C GLY A 100 -5.66 4.67 12.76
N PHE A 101 -6.16 3.97 11.75
CA PHE A 101 -6.27 2.53 11.70
C PHE A 101 -5.73 2.00 10.39
N ILE A 102 -5.15 0.79 10.41
CA ILE A 102 -4.94 -0.01 9.20
C ILE A 102 -6.26 -0.72 8.88
N VAL A 103 -6.63 -0.72 7.60
CA VAL A 103 -7.89 -1.31 7.12
C VAL A 103 -7.62 -2.23 5.92
N PRO A 104 -8.44 -3.29 5.73
CA PRO A 104 -8.37 -4.11 4.52
C PRO A 104 -8.83 -3.31 3.29
N ALA A 105 -8.15 -3.50 2.16
CA ALA A 105 -8.41 -2.78 0.91
C ALA A 105 -8.42 -3.68 -0.34
N MET A 106 -8.48 -5.00 -0.16
CA MET A 106 -8.55 -5.95 -1.27
C MET A 106 -9.92 -5.90 -1.96
N THR A 107 -9.92 -6.18 -3.26
CA THR A 107 -11.13 -6.30 -4.10
C THR A 107 -11.34 -7.73 -4.60
N ASP A 108 -10.39 -8.63 -4.33
CA ASP A 108 -10.42 -10.04 -4.69
C ASP A 108 -10.08 -10.89 -3.46
N ALA A 109 -10.80 -11.99 -3.25
CA ALA A 109 -10.57 -12.91 -2.13
C ALA A 109 -9.21 -13.62 -2.16
N ALA A 110 -8.58 -13.72 -3.34
CA ALA A 110 -7.25 -14.30 -3.53
C ALA A 110 -6.11 -13.33 -3.22
N GLU A 111 -6.41 -12.09 -2.84
CA GLU A 111 -5.45 -11.02 -2.61
C GLU A 111 -5.47 -10.56 -1.14
N SER A 112 -4.37 -9.98 -0.66
CA SER A 112 -4.30 -9.27 0.62
C SER A 112 -3.68 -7.90 0.38
N VAL A 113 -4.46 -6.86 0.68
CA VAL A 113 -4.06 -5.47 0.54
C VAL A 113 -4.50 -4.71 1.78
N VAL A 114 -3.63 -3.89 2.30
CA VAL A 114 -3.93 -3.00 3.43
C VAL A 114 -3.83 -1.54 3.00
N ASN A 115 -4.61 -0.70 3.66
CA ASN A 115 -4.56 0.75 3.53
C ASN A 115 -4.71 1.38 4.92
N GLY A 116 -4.66 2.69 5.02
CA GLY A 116 -4.85 3.42 6.28
C GLY A 116 -6.01 4.40 6.20
N MET A 117 -6.60 4.64 7.37
CA MET A 117 -7.69 5.59 7.53
C MET A 117 -7.53 6.34 8.85
N SER A 118 -7.74 7.65 8.86
CA SER A 118 -7.90 8.43 10.08
C SER A 118 -9.37 8.79 10.27
N PRO A 119 -9.98 8.49 11.41
CA PRO A 119 -11.29 9.06 11.76
C PRO A 119 -11.17 10.57 11.95
N SER A 120 -12.26 11.30 11.88
CA SER A 120 -12.26 12.76 12.03
C SER A 120 -11.64 13.22 13.36
N GLY A 121 -11.86 12.47 14.44
CA GLY A 121 -11.29 12.76 15.75
C GLY A 121 -9.81 12.44 15.92
N ARG A 122 -9.19 11.66 15.01
CA ARG A 122 -7.79 11.23 15.07
C ARG A 122 -7.35 10.75 16.45
N ASN A 123 -8.20 9.97 17.10
CA ASN A 123 -8.09 9.59 18.51
C ASN A 123 -7.71 8.12 18.73
N SER A 124 -7.33 7.38 17.69
CA SER A 124 -6.74 6.06 17.85
C SER A 124 -5.37 6.18 18.54
N VAL A 125 -5.02 5.13 19.28
CA VAL A 125 -3.70 5.02 19.93
C VAL A 125 -2.58 4.66 18.95
N PHE A 126 -2.89 4.55 17.67
CA PHE A 126 -1.96 4.19 16.60
C PHE A 126 -1.80 5.32 15.58
N ALA A 127 -0.61 5.36 14.99
CA ALA A 127 -0.25 6.15 13.84
C ALA A 127 0.23 5.21 12.73
N ASN A 128 -0.26 5.33 11.52
CA ASN A 128 0.19 4.47 10.43
C ASN A 128 0.45 5.25 9.14
N SER A 129 1.28 4.69 8.27
CA SER A 129 1.60 5.25 6.97
C SER A 129 1.90 4.15 5.96
N GLY A 130 1.52 4.32 4.72
CA GLY A 130 2.16 3.58 3.64
C GLY A 130 3.65 3.91 3.61
N LEU A 131 4.48 2.91 3.45
CA LEU A 131 5.91 3.05 3.22
C LEU A 131 6.24 2.29 1.96
N VAL A 132 6.54 3.03 0.90
CA VAL A 132 6.58 2.49 -0.46
C VAL A 132 7.87 2.85 -1.17
N THR A 133 8.24 2.04 -2.14
CA THR A 133 9.35 2.29 -3.05
C THR A 133 8.88 2.30 -4.49
N GLU A 134 9.64 2.98 -5.34
CA GLU A 134 9.40 3.08 -6.77
C GLU A 134 9.47 1.70 -7.45
N VAL A 135 8.48 1.42 -8.29
CA VAL A 135 8.44 0.28 -9.22
C VAL A 135 8.53 0.83 -10.64
N ARG A 136 9.60 0.47 -11.34
CA ARG A 136 9.92 0.94 -12.68
C ARG A 136 9.42 -0.04 -13.74
N LEU A 137 9.31 0.40 -14.99
CA LEU A 137 8.93 -0.48 -16.10
C LEU A 137 9.85 -1.71 -16.22
N ALA A 138 11.15 -1.53 -16.00
CA ALA A 138 12.13 -2.62 -16.05
C ALA A 138 11.89 -3.71 -15.00
N ASP A 139 11.25 -3.39 -13.86
CA ASP A 139 11.02 -4.37 -12.79
C ASP A 139 9.99 -5.44 -13.16
N PHE A 140 9.09 -5.13 -14.09
CA PHE A 140 8.07 -6.05 -14.59
C PHE A 140 8.14 -6.29 -16.11
N GLU A 141 9.27 -5.96 -16.74
CA GLU A 141 9.50 -6.17 -18.18
C GLU A 141 9.32 -7.64 -18.58
N HIS A 142 9.70 -8.57 -17.70
CA HIS A 142 9.55 -10.01 -17.92
C HIS A 142 8.09 -10.47 -18.10
N LEU A 143 7.12 -9.68 -17.67
CA LEU A 143 5.69 -9.96 -17.85
C LEU A 143 5.12 -9.36 -19.15
N ARG A 144 5.86 -8.48 -19.84
CA ARG A 144 5.35 -7.76 -21.01
C ARG A 144 5.09 -8.64 -22.22
N ALA A 145 5.86 -9.71 -22.40
CA ALA A 145 5.65 -10.65 -23.50
C ALA A 145 4.26 -11.31 -23.45
N GLU A 146 3.75 -11.57 -22.25
CA GLU A 146 2.45 -12.21 -22.02
C GLU A 146 1.30 -11.19 -21.85
N TRP A 147 1.55 -10.08 -21.12
CA TRP A 147 0.50 -9.17 -20.64
C TRP A 147 0.54 -7.78 -21.27
N GLY A 148 1.51 -7.49 -22.13
CA GLY A 148 1.63 -6.19 -22.81
C GLY A 148 1.58 -5.02 -21.82
N GLU A 149 0.68 -4.08 -22.07
CA GLU A 149 0.52 -2.87 -21.25
C GLU A 149 -0.08 -3.15 -19.85
N LEU A 150 -0.66 -4.34 -19.64
CA LEU A 150 -1.19 -4.77 -18.35
C LEU A 150 -0.12 -5.45 -17.45
N ALA A 151 1.13 -5.55 -17.89
CA ALA A 151 2.20 -6.22 -17.14
C ALA A 151 2.39 -5.66 -15.72
N GLY A 152 2.35 -4.33 -15.55
CA GLY A 152 2.42 -3.70 -14.22
C GLY A 152 1.24 -4.06 -13.32
N LEU A 153 0.03 -4.18 -13.87
CA LEU A 153 -1.15 -4.64 -13.16
C LEU A 153 -0.98 -6.08 -12.67
N LYS A 154 -0.44 -6.95 -13.50
CA LYS A 154 -0.18 -8.36 -13.14
C LYS A 154 0.94 -8.48 -12.11
N PHE A 155 1.98 -7.67 -12.19
CA PHE A 155 3.02 -7.58 -11.17
C PHE A 155 2.44 -7.17 -9.80
N GLN A 156 1.56 -6.17 -9.78
CA GLN A 156 0.85 -5.75 -8.56
C GLN A 156 0.00 -6.90 -8.01
N GLN A 157 -0.75 -7.61 -8.85
CA GLN A 157 -1.57 -8.76 -8.44
C GLN A 157 -0.72 -9.90 -7.86
N GLN A 158 0.42 -10.21 -8.45
CA GLN A 158 1.33 -11.24 -7.91
C GLN A 158 1.80 -10.90 -6.51
N PHE A 159 2.13 -9.64 -6.24
CA PHE A 159 2.55 -9.17 -4.93
C PHE A 159 1.42 -9.29 -3.89
N GLU A 160 0.19 -8.93 -4.24
CA GLU A 160 -0.99 -9.04 -3.39
C GLU A 160 -1.37 -10.50 -3.09
N ARG A 161 -1.20 -11.40 -4.07
CA ARG A 161 -1.40 -12.86 -3.89
C ARG A 161 -0.34 -13.49 -2.99
N LEU A 162 0.93 -13.06 -3.12
CA LEU A 162 1.97 -13.46 -2.17
C LEU A 162 1.61 -13.02 -0.74
N ALA A 163 1.15 -11.79 -0.55
CA ALA A 163 0.69 -11.33 0.75
C ALA A 163 -0.46 -12.18 1.30
N ARG A 164 -1.39 -12.62 0.45
CA ARG A 164 -2.47 -13.54 0.84
C ARG A 164 -1.93 -14.93 1.23
N GLN A 165 -0.97 -15.45 0.49
CA GLN A 165 -0.35 -16.75 0.74
C GLN A 165 0.43 -16.78 2.06
N TYR A 166 1.16 -15.70 2.38
CA TYR A 166 1.99 -15.57 3.58
C TYR A 166 1.27 -14.90 4.76
N GLY A 167 0.04 -14.47 4.58
CA GLY A 167 -0.89 -14.04 5.61
C GLY A 167 -1.69 -15.21 6.17
N GLY A 168 -2.94 -14.98 6.44
CA GLY A 168 -3.86 -16.00 6.94
C GLY A 168 -5.21 -15.98 6.23
N GLU A 169 -6.13 -16.82 6.67
CA GLU A 169 -7.52 -16.80 6.20
C GLU A 169 -8.24 -15.52 6.64
N HIS A 170 -9.41 -15.26 6.08
CA HIS A 170 -10.30 -14.17 6.50
C HIS A 170 -9.63 -12.80 6.63
N GLN A 171 -8.80 -12.42 5.64
CA GLN A 171 -8.11 -11.12 5.57
C GLN A 171 -7.01 -10.90 6.62
N ILE A 172 -6.54 -11.94 7.31
CA ILE A 172 -5.39 -11.85 8.20
C ILE A 172 -4.15 -11.46 7.37
N ALA A 173 -3.48 -10.38 7.75
CA ALA A 173 -2.35 -9.83 7.01
C ALA A 173 -1.00 -10.34 7.53
N PRO A 174 0.00 -10.57 6.65
CA PRO A 174 1.35 -10.88 7.06
C PRO A 174 2.01 -9.64 7.67
N ALA A 175 2.70 -9.80 8.81
CA ALA A 175 3.35 -8.69 9.49
C ALA A 175 4.69 -9.10 10.11
N GLN A 176 5.53 -8.09 10.37
CA GLN A 176 6.84 -8.24 11.00
C GLN A 176 7.11 -7.02 11.88
N ARG A 177 7.83 -7.18 13.00
CA ARG A 177 8.31 -6.02 13.76
C ARG A 177 9.26 -5.20 12.90
N VAL A 178 9.17 -3.88 12.99
CA VAL A 178 9.99 -2.97 12.17
C VAL A 178 11.48 -3.24 12.34
N ALA A 179 11.96 -3.39 13.58
CA ALA A 179 13.37 -3.65 13.83
C ALA A 179 13.82 -5.04 13.31
N ASP A 180 12.96 -6.05 13.37
CA ASP A 180 13.26 -7.39 12.83
C ASP A 180 13.25 -7.39 11.30
N PHE A 181 12.32 -6.67 10.67
CA PHE A 181 12.30 -6.49 9.21
C PHE A 181 13.59 -5.86 8.70
N VAL A 182 14.04 -4.77 9.34
CA VAL A 182 15.30 -4.11 8.98
C VAL A 182 16.50 -5.02 9.21
N ALA A 183 16.54 -5.74 10.32
CA ALA A 183 17.61 -6.68 10.63
C ALA A 183 17.57 -7.98 9.81
N GLY A 184 16.48 -8.25 9.09
CA GLY A 184 16.28 -9.50 8.35
C GLY A 184 16.10 -10.72 9.27
N ARG A 185 15.39 -10.57 10.41
CA ARG A 185 15.11 -11.61 11.39
C ARG A 185 13.62 -11.95 11.43
N ALA A 186 13.29 -13.15 11.86
CA ALA A 186 11.91 -13.50 12.18
C ALA A 186 11.44 -12.79 13.46
N SER A 187 10.18 -12.38 13.49
CA SER A 187 9.54 -11.89 14.70
C SER A 187 8.88 -13.04 15.46
N GLY A 188 9.31 -13.31 16.69
CA GLY A 188 8.75 -14.37 17.53
C GLY A 188 7.34 -14.03 18.04
N SER A 189 7.02 -12.75 18.16
CA SER A 189 5.70 -12.24 18.52
C SER A 189 5.47 -10.87 17.89
N LEU A 190 4.21 -10.45 17.77
CA LEU A 190 3.84 -9.14 17.23
C LEU A 190 3.22 -8.27 18.33
N PRO A 191 3.48 -6.95 18.38
CA PRO A 191 2.78 -6.04 19.26
C PRO A 191 1.31 -5.88 18.81
N ARG A 192 0.52 -5.18 19.62
CA ARG A 192 -0.85 -4.81 19.26
C ARG A 192 -0.87 -3.99 17.96
N THR A 193 -1.92 -4.15 17.20
CA THR A 193 -2.16 -3.43 15.94
C THR A 193 -3.59 -2.91 15.89
N SER A 194 -3.81 -1.89 15.08
CA SER A 194 -5.16 -1.39 14.76
C SER A 194 -5.89 -2.24 13.71
N TYR A 195 -5.19 -3.17 13.04
CA TYR A 195 -5.77 -3.97 11.97
C TYR A 195 -6.71 -5.04 12.53
N ILE A 196 -8.02 -4.80 12.42
CA ILE A 196 -9.07 -5.63 13.05
C ILE A 196 -9.07 -7.09 12.60
N PRO A 197 -8.87 -7.43 11.30
CA PRO A 197 -8.83 -8.84 10.89
C PRO A 197 -7.70 -9.63 11.54
N GLY A 198 -6.70 -8.97 12.10
CA GLY A 198 -5.54 -9.59 12.73
C GLY A 198 -4.34 -9.74 11.80
N VAL A 199 -3.19 -10.00 12.43
CA VAL A 199 -1.91 -10.18 11.74
C VAL A 199 -1.23 -11.46 12.17
N VAL A 200 -0.42 -12.03 11.27
CA VAL A 200 0.39 -13.22 11.51
C VAL A 200 1.87 -12.91 11.29
N PRO A 201 2.79 -13.43 12.16
CA PRO A 201 4.22 -13.25 11.94
C PRO A 201 4.65 -13.84 10.60
N SER A 202 5.31 -13.04 9.78
CA SER A 202 5.78 -13.45 8.46
C SER A 202 7.09 -12.74 8.12
N ARG A 203 7.98 -13.44 7.42
CA ARG A 203 9.26 -12.89 6.93
C ARG A 203 9.03 -12.14 5.63
N LEU A 204 8.45 -10.92 5.73
CA LEU A 204 8.13 -10.09 4.56
C LEU A 204 9.34 -9.92 3.63
N ASP A 205 10.51 -9.75 4.22
CA ASP A 205 11.78 -9.60 3.51
C ASP A 205 12.20 -10.83 2.66
N LYS A 206 11.56 -11.98 2.84
CA LYS A 206 11.89 -13.22 2.13
C LYS A 206 11.02 -13.48 0.91
N TRP A 207 9.78 -13.05 0.93
CA TRP A 207 8.85 -13.32 -0.17
C TRP A 207 8.52 -12.07 -1.01
N MET A 208 8.78 -10.88 -0.50
CA MET A 208 8.70 -9.65 -1.29
C MET A 208 9.70 -9.66 -2.44
N PRO A 209 9.41 -8.99 -3.57
CA PRO A 209 10.42 -8.71 -4.58
C PRO A 209 11.67 -8.09 -3.94
N GLY A 210 12.85 -8.65 -4.25
CA GLY A 210 14.09 -8.31 -3.53
C GLY A 210 14.43 -6.82 -3.53
N PHE A 211 14.15 -6.11 -4.62
CA PHE A 211 14.38 -4.67 -4.72
C PHE A 211 13.44 -3.87 -3.79
N ILE A 212 12.19 -4.32 -3.60
CA ILE A 212 11.24 -3.69 -2.67
C ILE A 212 11.73 -3.89 -1.23
N ALA A 213 12.02 -5.14 -0.86
CA ALA A 213 12.49 -5.47 0.49
C ALA A 213 13.77 -4.71 0.85
N SER A 214 14.77 -4.68 -0.05
CA SER A 214 16.04 -4.00 0.19
C SER A 214 15.89 -2.49 0.31
N SER A 215 15.13 -1.86 -0.59
CA SER A 215 14.88 -0.41 -0.56
C SER A 215 14.13 0.00 0.71
N LEU A 216 13.07 -0.73 1.09
CA LEU A 216 12.31 -0.43 2.31
C LEU A 216 13.16 -0.59 3.57
N ARG A 217 13.97 -1.65 3.68
CA ARG A 217 14.89 -1.86 4.81
C ARG A 217 15.89 -0.71 4.95
N ALA A 218 16.51 -0.30 3.85
CA ALA A 218 17.44 0.82 3.82
C ALA A 218 16.75 2.15 4.18
N GLY A 219 15.56 2.40 3.60
CA GLY A 219 14.75 3.59 3.87
C GLY A 219 14.33 3.68 5.35
N ILE A 220 13.83 2.60 5.95
CA ILE A 220 13.47 2.57 7.38
C ILE A 220 14.71 2.82 8.26
N ALA A 221 15.86 2.24 7.93
CA ALA A 221 17.10 2.51 8.66
C ALA A 221 17.49 4.00 8.56
N THR A 222 17.35 4.62 7.39
CA THR A 222 17.59 6.05 7.20
C THR A 222 16.60 6.90 7.98
N PHE A 223 15.31 6.54 7.99
CA PHE A 223 14.27 7.23 8.77
C PHE A 223 14.50 7.09 10.28
N GLY A 224 14.94 5.93 10.75
CA GLY A 224 15.30 5.72 12.16
C GLY A 224 16.46 6.60 12.64
N ARG A 225 17.40 6.97 11.73
CA ARG A 225 18.47 7.93 12.04
C ARG A 225 17.95 9.38 12.12
N ARG A 226 16.97 9.75 11.28
CA ARG A 226 16.36 11.09 11.26
C ARG A 226 15.34 11.29 12.37
N MET A 227 14.60 10.25 12.70
CA MET A 227 13.56 10.24 13.75
C MET A 227 13.94 9.21 14.80
N ARG A 228 14.65 9.62 15.85
CA ARG A 228 15.11 8.72 16.94
C ARG A 228 13.89 8.07 17.60
N GLY A 229 13.85 6.73 17.62
CA GLY A 229 12.71 5.95 18.11
C GLY A 229 11.79 5.40 17.01
N PHE A 230 11.86 5.89 15.77
CA PHE A 230 11.07 5.36 14.65
C PHE A 230 11.39 3.89 14.35
N LEU A 231 12.68 3.52 14.38
CA LEU A 231 13.12 2.12 14.25
C LEU A 231 13.02 1.42 15.61
N THR A 232 11.90 0.75 15.86
CA THR A 232 11.59 0.12 17.14
C THR A 232 10.96 -1.27 16.98
N ASN A 233 10.97 -2.06 18.05
CA ASN A 233 10.23 -3.33 18.17
C ASN A 233 8.74 -3.14 18.53
N GLU A 234 8.32 -1.94 18.89
CA GLU A 234 6.93 -1.60 19.20
C GLU A 234 6.10 -1.29 17.94
N ALA A 235 6.77 -1.13 16.81
CA ALA A 235 6.16 -0.85 15.51
C ALA A 235 6.10 -2.12 14.64
N LEU A 236 5.12 -2.15 13.74
CA LEU A 236 4.90 -3.19 12.74
C LEU A 236 5.04 -2.67 11.32
N VAL A 237 5.53 -3.55 10.43
CA VAL A 237 5.24 -3.50 8.99
C VAL A 237 4.19 -4.55 8.68
N VAL A 238 3.14 -4.16 7.98
CA VAL A 238 2.00 -5.01 7.60
C VAL A 238 1.90 -5.02 6.08
N GLY A 239 1.84 -6.19 5.50
CA GLY A 239 1.83 -6.36 4.03
C GLY A 239 0.41 -6.49 3.46
N VAL A 240 0.15 -5.91 2.30
CA VAL A 240 0.99 -5.03 1.50
C VAL A 240 0.24 -3.75 1.16
N GLU A 241 0.96 -2.64 1.01
CA GLU A 241 0.44 -1.40 0.43
C GLU A 241 0.84 -1.38 -1.06
N SER A 242 -0.10 -1.66 -1.95
CA SER A 242 0.18 -1.84 -3.38
C SER A 242 -0.59 -0.87 -4.28
N ARG A 243 -1.65 -0.26 -3.76
CA ARG A 243 -2.60 0.52 -4.56
C ARG A 243 -2.43 2.03 -4.38
N THR A 244 -1.19 2.50 -4.40
CA THR A 244 -0.85 3.93 -4.32
C THR A 244 -1.27 4.69 -5.57
N SER A 245 -1.20 4.05 -6.74
CA SER A 245 -1.66 4.56 -8.03
C SER A 245 -1.89 3.39 -9.00
N THR A 246 -2.56 3.67 -10.14
CA THR A 246 -2.68 2.67 -11.19
C THR A 246 -1.33 2.45 -11.89
N PRO A 247 -0.96 1.21 -12.25
CA PRO A 247 0.19 0.91 -13.11
C PRO A 247 -0.08 1.10 -14.61
N VAL A 248 -1.27 1.55 -14.97
CA VAL A 248 -1.73 1.74 -16.36
C VAL A 248 -2.39 3.11 -16.50
N ARG A 249 -2.23 3.76 -17.64
CA ARG A 249 -2.94 4.97 -18.04
C ARG A 249 -3.45 4.88 -19.48
#